data_4dc42808ba26f27ffddecefeb8c45f15
#
_entry.id   4dc42808ba26f27ffddecefeb8c45f15
#
_cell.length_a   1.000
_cell.length_b   1.000
_cell.length_c   1.000
_cell.angle_alpha   90.00
_cell.angle_beta   90.00
_cell.angle_gamma   90.00
#
_symmetry.space_group_name_H-M   'P 1'
#
loop_
_entity.id
_entity.type
_entity.pdbx_description
1 polymer ?
#
loop_
_entity_poly.entity_id
_entity_poly.type
_entity_poly.pdbx_seq_one_letter_code
_entity_poly.pdbx_strand_id
1 'polypeptide(L)'
;MEKITGYIKIRNLTLSLDGEMVGRAEQQNLDKFLQFSYEHLAPDYPKFYKMDRLAALGFVASEFLLRKHSVGEYRPAEIAVVLSNANASIDADMRYVEASREVSSPALFVYTLPNIVSGEICIRHGFKGENAFFINDGFDSATLHAYVHQLFLQTDTRVCLAGWIDVAGEQHDVFLYLVERGEGESNLPHTAEELNELYL
;
A
#
# COMPACT_ATOMS: atom_id res chain seq x y z
N MET A 1 -22.60 -7.51 2.31
CA MET A 1 -21.64 -8.16 1.38
C MET A 1 -20.39 -7.29 1.31
N GLU A 2 -19.21 -7.86 1.16
CA GLU A 2 -17.97 -7.10 1.03
C GLU A 2 -17.73 -6.77 -0.43
N LYS A 3 -17.36 -5.54 -0.73
CA LYS A 3 -17.17 -5.05 -2.09
C LYS A 3 -15.87 -4.28 -2.22
N ILE A 4 -15.21 -4.43 -3.35
CA ILE A 4 -14.04 -3.62 -3.72
C ILE A 4 -14.60 -2.31 -4.28
N THR A 5 -14.27 -1.19 -3.64
CA THR A 5 -14.79 0.14 -4.02
C THR A 5 -13.80 0.96 -4.83
N GLY A 6 -12.54 0.57 -4.84
CA GLY A 6 -11.50 1.18 -5.67
C GLY A 6 -10.20 0.40 -5.60
N TYR A 7 -9.35 0.57 -6.60
CA TYR A 7 -8.03 -0.05 -6.63
C TYR A 7 -7.00 0.75 -7.43
N ILE A 8 -5.74 0.53 -7.12
CA ILE A 8 -4.60 1.19 -7.77
C ILE A 8 -3.50 0.19 -8.07
N LYS A 9 -2.85 0.35 -9.23
CA LYS A 9 -1.65 -0.40 -9.60
C LYS A 9 -0.51 0.56 -9.91
N ILE A 10 0.71 0.20 -9.47
CA ILE A 10 1.95 0.87 -9.90
C ILE A 10 2.90 -0.20 -10.40
N ARG A 11 3.13 -0.21 -11.71
CA ARG A 11 4.01 -1.17 -12.40
C ARG A 11 4.77 -0.47 -13.52
N ASN A 12 6.04 -0.80 -13.70
CA ASN A 12 6.86 -0.23 -14.80
C ASN A 12 6.78 1.31 -14.86
N LEU A 13 6.87 2.00 -13.71
CA LEU A 13 6.76 3.45 -13.56
C LEU A 13 5.45 4.04 -14.14
N THR A 14 4.40 3.23 -14.15
CA THR A 14 3.05 3.61 -14.59
C THR A 14 2.08 3.43 -13.43
N LEU A 15 1.23 4.43 -13.23
CA LEU A 15 0.18 4.43 -12.23
C LEU A 15 -1.17 4.36 -12.91
N SER A 16 -1.99 3.36 -12.52
CA SER A 16 -3.40 3.25 -12.95
C SER A 16 -4.31 3.19 -11.73
N LEU A 17 -5.45 3.86 -11.81
CA LEU A 17 -6.45 3.95 -10.75
C LEU A 17 -7.80 3.51 -11.32
N ASP A 18 -8.39 2.45 -10.75
CA ASP A 18 -9.63 1.82 -11.25
C ASP A 18 -9.56 1.42 -12.73
N GLY A 19 -8.39 0.94 -13.17
CA GLY A 19 -8.13 0.54 -14.56
C GLY A 19 -7.77 1.68 -15.51
N GLU A 20 -7.89 2.93 -15.10
CA GLU A 20 -7.53 4.09 -15.92
C GLU A 20 -6.10 4.54 -15.64
N MET A 21 -5.32 4.82 -16.68
CA MET A 21 -3.97 5.36 -16.54
C MET A 21 -4.04 6.81 -16.07
N VAL A 22 -3.51 7.07 -14.86
CA VAL A 22 -3.48 8.40 -14.24
C VAL A 22 -2.16 9.10 -14.52
N GLY A 23 -1.06 8.36 -14.58
CA GLY A 23 0.26 8.90 -14.81
C GLY A 23 1.24 7.86 -15.32
N ARG A 24 2.06 8.28 -16.26
CA ARG A 24 3.26 7.58 -16.69
C ARG A 24 4.41 8.56 -16.58
N ALA A 25 5.40 8.21 -15.78
CA ALA A 25 6.58 9.05 -15.74
C ALA A 25 7.47 8.70 -16.94
N GLU A 26 7.93 9.70 -17.67
CA GLU A 26 9.06 9.58 -18.61
C GLU A 26 10.38 9.32 -17.84
N GLN A 27 10.29 9.13 -16.55
CA GLN A 27 11.38 8.99 -15.60
C GLN A 27 12.07 7.63 -15.79
N GLN A 28 13.39 7.63 -15.67
CA GLN A 28 14.22 6.45 -15.95
C GLN A 28 14.40 5.53 -14.73
N ASN A 29 13.96 5.92 -13.52
CA ASN A 29 14.12 5.13 -12.31
C ASN A 29 13.00 5.38 -11.28
N LEU A 30 12.89 4.45 -10.33
CA LEU A 30 11.85 4.44 -9.32
C LEU A 30 11.88 5.66 -8.40
N ASP A 31 13.06 6.12 -7.97
CA ASP A 31 13.16 7.27 -7.04
C ASP A 31 12.62 8.56 -7.66
N LYS A 32 12.92 8.79 -8.95
CA LYS A 32 12.37 9.95 -9.68
C LYS A 32 10.87 9.82 -9.92
N PHE A 33 10.39 8.60 -10.21
CA PHE A 33 8.95 8.34 -10.34
C PHE A 33 8.21 8.66 -9.03
N LEU A 34 8.73 8.20 -7.89
CA LEU A 34 8.16 8.46 -6.58
C LEU A 34 8.17 9.95 -6.23
N GLN A 35 9.28 10.64 -6.50
CA GLN A 35 9.36 12.10 -6.30
C GLN A 35 8.35 12.85 -7.18
N PHE A 36 8.29 12.55 -8.47
CA PHE A 36 7.34 13.15 -9.39
C PHE A 36 5.89 12.90 -8.95
N SER A 37 5.56 11.67 -8.57
CA SER A 37 4.22 11.31 -8.09
C SER A 37 3.86 12.06 -6.80
N TYR A 38 4.81 12.20 -5.88
CA TYR A 38 4.62 12.98 -4.66
C TYR A 38 4.39 14.47 -4.97
N GLU A 39 5.21 15.06 -5.84
CA GLU A 39 5.07 16.48 -6.24
C GLU A 39 3.73 16.72 -6.95
N HIS A 40 3.26 15.78 -7.79
CA HIS A 40 1.93 15.87 -8.43
C HIS A 40 0.78 15.82 -7.41
N LEU A 41 0.91 15.00 -6.38
CA LEU A 41 -0.04 14.96 -5.28
C LEU A 41 -0.02 16.26 -4.45
N ALA A 42 1.11 16.97 -4.45
CA ALA A 42 1.34 18.16 -3.63
C ALA A 42 0.86 18.05 -2.17
N PRO A 43 1.17 16.94 -1.47
CA PRO A 43 0.80 16.80 -0.08
C PRO A 43 1.77 17.59 0.79
N ASP A 44 1.28 18.19 1.87
CA ASP A 44 2.18 18.76 2.90
C ASP A 44 2.62 17.64 3.86
N TYR A 45 3.63 16.87 3.44
CA TYR A 45 4.18 15.77 4.23
C TYR A 45 5.69 15.58 4.04
N PRO A 46 6.53 16.46 4.60
CA PRO A 46 7.98 16.43 4.40
C PRO A 46 8.68 15.13 4.85
N LYS A 47 8.01 14.32 5.70
CA LYS A 47 8.51 13.01 6.12
C LYS A 47 8.68 12.04 4.94
N PHE A 48 7.95 12.23 3.84
CA PHE A 48 8.07 11.44 2.61
C PHE A 48 9.53 11.29 2.16
N TYR A 49 10.31 12.36 2.18
CA TYR A 49 11.72 12.36 1.75
C TYR A 49 12.67 11.55 2.66
N LYS A 50 12.16 11.03 3.78
CA LYS A 50 12.90 10.16 4.70
C LYS A 50 12.49 8.70 4.60
N MET A 51 11.43 8.40 3.83
CA MET A 51 10.94 7.06 3.63
C MET A 51 11.89 6.24 2.77
N ASP A 52 11.93 4.93 3.02
CA ASP A 52 12.47 3.98 2.07
C ASP A 52 11.53 3.80 0.87
N ARG A 53 11.97 3.03 -0.15
CA ARG A 53 11.18 2.82 -1.37
C ARG A 53 9.87 2.09 -1.11
N LEU A 54 9.85 1.11 -0.20
CA LEU A 54 8.64 0.37 0.15
C LEU A 54 7.59 1.29 0.77
N ALA A 55 7.98 2.07 1.78
CA ALA A 55 7.10 3.04 2.43
C ALA A 55 6.65 4.15 1.47
N ALA A 56 7.54 4.64 0.61
CA ALA A 56 7.21 5.67 -0.38
C ALA A 56 6.21 5.18 -1.44
N LEU A 57 6.34 3.93 -1.91
CA LEU A 57 5.37 3.29 -2.81
C LEU A 57 3.99 3.18 -2.16
N GLY A 58 3.94 2.69 -0.92
CA GLY A 58 2.69 2.58 -0.15
C GLY A 58 2.05 3.94 0.10
N PHE A 59 2.85 4.95 0.45
CA PHE A 59 2.38 6.32 0.63
C PHE A 59 1.75 6.87 -0.66
N VAL A 60 2.48 6.83 -1.78
CA VAL A 60 1.99 7.33 -3.07
C VAL A 60 0.72 6.61 -3.50
N ALA A 61 0.70 5.27 -3.43
CA ALA A 61 -0.46 4.48 -3.81
C ALA A 61 -1.68 4.79 -2.93
N SER A 62 -1.51 4.83 -1.61
CA SER A 62 -2.62 5.15 -0.69
C SER A 62 -3.13 6.58 -0.88
N GLU A 63 -2.27 7.57 -1.12
CA GLU A 63 -2.69 8.95 -1.37
C GLU A 63 -3.55 9.06 -2.63
N PHE A 64 -3.15 8.45 -3.76
CA PHE A 64 -3.97 8.47 -4.98
C PHE A 64 -5.30 7.77 -4.78
N LEU A 65 -5.29 6.58 -4.18
CA LEU A 65 -6.50 5.79 -3.97
C LEU A 65 -7.49 6.50 -3.06
N LEU A 66 -7.03 6.99 -1.89
CA LEU A 66 -7.88 7.62 -0.89
C LEU A 66 -8.36 9.03 -1.25
N ARG A 67 -7.71 9.70 -2.20
CA ARG A 67 -8.23 10.97 -2.75
C ARG A 67 -9.44 10.75 -3.64
N LYS A 68 -9.48 9.66 -4.39
CA LYS A 68 -10.62 9.30 -5.24
C LYS A 68 -11.73 8.62 -4.44
N HIS A 69 -11.35 7.72 -3.54
CA HIS A 69 -12.25 6.91 -2.72
C HIS A 69 -12.09 7.29 -1.24
N SER A 70 -12.79 8.34 -0.83
CA SER A 70 -12.67 8.87 0.54
C SER A 70 -13.30 7.92 1.55
N VAL A 71 -12.54 7.64 2.61
CA VAL A 71 -13.00 6.85 3.78
C VAL A 71 -13.26 7.74 5.01
N GLY A 72 -13.36 9.04 4.81
CA GLY A 72 -13.50 10.03 5.90
C GLY A 72 -14.81 9.96 6.69
N GLU A 73 -15.80 9.20 6.23
CA GLU A 73 -17.05 8.95 6.94
C GLU A 73 -16.92 7.86 8.03
N TYR A 74 -15.86 7.06 7.98
CA TYR A 74 -15.62 5.99 8.93
C TYR A 74 -14.78 6.48 10.12
N ARG A 75 -15.04 5.93 11.30
CA ARG A 75 -14.21 6.21 12.46
C ARG A 75 -12.82 5.63 12.25
N PRO A 76 -11.74 6.29 12.71
CA PRO A 76 -10.37 5.79 12.55
C PRO A 76 -10.15 4.33 12.96
N ALA A 77 -10.83 3.85 14.00
CA ALA A 77 -10.73 2.48 14.49
C ALA A 77 -11.47 1.44 13.63
N GLU A 78 -12.32 1.88 12.70
CA GLU A 78 -13.06 1.02 11.78
C GLU A 78 -12.30 0.76 10.47
N ILE A 79 -11.14 1.42 10.28
CA ILE A 79 -10.34 1.34 9.06
C ILE A 79 -9.10 0.50 9.31
N ALA A 80 -9.06 -0.69 8.70
CA ALA A 80 -7.93 -1.62 8.78
C ALA A 80 -6.95 -1.44 7.62
N VAL A 81 -5.70 -1.90 7.81
CA VAL A 81 -4.66 -1.95 6.77
C VAL A 81 -4.04 -3.33 6.73
N VAL A 82 -4.16 -4.03 5.59
CA VAL A 82 -3.65 -5.40 5.41
C VAL A 82 -2.80 -5.48 4.16
N LEU A 83 -1.49 -5.60 4.33
CA LEU A 83 -0.55 -5.58 3.22
C LEU A 83 0.28 -6.85 3.15
N SER A 84 0.85 -7.11 1.98
CA SER A 84 1.75 -8.22 1.74
C SER A 84 2.82 -7.88 0.72
N ASN A 85 3.94 -8.63 0.75
CA ASN A 85 4.97 -8.63 -0.29
C ASN A 85 5.81 -9.92 -0.27
N ALA A 86 6.78 -10.03 -1.21
CA ALA A 86 7.73 -11.14 -1.25
C ALA A 86 9.10 -10.77 -0.67
N ASN A 87 9.55 -9.56 -0.94
CA ASN A 87 10.94 -9.17 -0.65
C ASN A 87 11.15 -8.56 0.74
N ALA A 88 10.14 -8.60 1.61
CA ALA A 88 10.18 -7.97 2.94
C ALA A 88 10.69 -6.51 2.85
N SER A 89 11.77 -6.18 3.53
CA SER A 89 12.42 -4.86 3.54
C SER A 89 13.82 -4.88 2.90
N ILE A 90 14.07 -5.77 1.93
CA ILE A 90 15.42 -6.05 1.41
C ILE A 90 16.19 -4.79 0.97
N ASP A 91 15.54 -3.83 0.31
CA ASP A 91 16.18 -2.58 -0.10
C ASP A 91 16.65 -1.75 1.10
N ALA A 92 15.83 -1.64 2.13
CA ALA A 92 16.16 -0.94 3.37
C ALA A 92 17.24 -1.68 4.14
N ASP A 93 17.20 -3.01 4.20
CA ASP A 93 18.19 -3.86 4.86
C ASP A 93 19.57 -3.68 4.22
N MET A 94 19.64 -3.72 2.90
CA MET A 94 20.90 -3.52 2.17
C MET A 94 21.50 -2.13 2.43
N ARG A 95 20.66 -1.08 2.39
CA ARG A 95 21.10 0.30 2.67
C ARG A 95 21.55 0.46 4.12
N TYR A 96 20.86 -0.18 5.07
CA TYR A 96 21.23 -0.15 6.48
C TYR A 96 22.57 -0.85 6.72
N VAL A 97 22.78 -2.04 6.16
CA VAL A 97 24.05 -2.77 6.27
C VAL A 97 25.21 -1.96 5.71
N GLU A 98 25.03 -1.30 4.57
CA GLU A 98 26.09 -0.45 3.98
C GLU A 98 26.38 0.76 4.86
N ALA A 99 25.35 1.49 5.29
CA ALA A 99 25.52 2.66 6.15
C ALA A 99 26.12 2.30 7.51
N SER A 100 25.80 1.14 8.08
CA SER A 100 26.28 0.69 9.39
C SER A 100 27.78 0.38 9.42
N ARG A 101 28.45 0.27 8.27
CA ARG A 101 29.93 0.12 8.20
C ARG A 101 30.66 1.36 8.70
N GLU A 102 30.05 2.54 8.61
CA GLU A 102 30.62 3.80 9.08
C GLU A 102 29.96 4.25 10.38
N VAL A 103 28.65 4.48 10.35
CA VAL A 103 27.86 4.92 11.52
C VAL A 103 26.48 4.28 11.45
N SER A 104 26.09 3.63 12.54
CA SER A 104 24.74 3.06 12.67
C SER A 104 23.68 4.18 12.68
N SER A 105 22.72 4.13 11.76
CA SER A 105 21.64 5.10 11.64
C SER A 105 20.31 4.54 12.20
N PRO A 106 19.82 5.01 13.36
CA PRO A 106 18.53 4.59 13.88
C PRO A 106 17.36 4.88 12.93
N ALA A 107 17.47 5.96 12.14
CA ALA A 107 16.44 6.33 11.18
C ALA A 107 16.33 5.34 10.03
N LEU A 108 17.45 4.78 9.55
CA LEU A 108 17.45 3.73 8.54
C LEU A 108 16.98 2.39 9.13
N PHE A 109 17.34 2.10 10.37
CA PHE A 109 16.94 0.85 11.03
C PHE A 109 15.42 0.69 11.11
N VAL A 110 14.67 1.76 11.30
CA VAL A 110 13.19 1.70 11.35
C VAL A 110 12.63 1.05 10.09
N TYR A 111 13.16 1.37 8.91
CA TYR A 111 12.68 0.86 7.63
C TYR A 111 13.15 -0.58 7.30
N THR A 112 13.96 -1.22 8.16
CA THR A 112 14.26 -2.65 8.04
C THR A 112 13.13 -3.56 8.55
N LEU A 113 12.02 -2.98 8.95
CA LEU A 113 10.80 -3.69 9.34
C LEU A 113 9.75 -3.52 8.24
N PRO A 114 9.35 -4.57 7.54
CA PRO A 114 8.47 -4.44 6.36
C PRO A 114 7.09 -3.86 6.67
N ASN A 115 6.58 -4.04 7.89
CA ASN A 115 5.30 -3.45 8.31
C ASN A 115 5.33 -1.94 8.57
N ILE A 116 6.48 -1.28 8.46
CA ILE A 116 6.58 0.19 8.60
C ILE A 116 5.77 0.90 7.51
N VAL A 117 5.67 0.35 6.31
CA VAL A 117 4.81 0.92 5.26
C VAL A 117 3.35 1.03 5.72
N SER A 118 2.81 0.02 6.39
CA SER A 118 1.46 0.08 6.97
C SER A 118 1.37 1.16 8.05
N GLY A 119 2.41 1.27 8.90
CA GLY A 119 2.50 2.32 9.91
C GLY A 119 2.54 3.73 9.32
N GLU A 120 3.30 3.96 8.25
CA GLU A 120 3.35 5.26 7.57
C GLU A 120 1.99 5.64 6.95
N ILE A 121 1.30 4.69 6.33
CA ILE A 121 -0.07 4.89 5.82
C ILE A 121 -1.03 5.23 6.98
N CYS A 122 -1.00 4.45 8.06
CA CYS A 122 -1.85 4.68 9.23
C CYS A 122 -1.60 6.05 9.88
N ILE A 123 -0.35 6.46 10.02
CA ILE A 123 0.01 7.78 10.58
C ILE A 123 -0.48 8.90 9.65
N ARG A 124 -0.25 8.75 8.35
CA ARG A 124 -0.64 9.75 7.36
C ARG A 124 -2.15 10.01 7.34
N HIS A 125 -2.95 8.95 7.34
CA HIS A 125 -4.40 9.03 7.19
C HIS A 125 -5.17 8.98 8.52
N GLY A 126 -4.46 8.79 9.64
CA GLY A 126 -5.07 8.73 10.97
C GLY A 126 -5.81 7.43 11.26
N PHE A 127 -5.51 6.33 10.54
CA PHE A 127 -6.14 5.02 10.74
C PHE A 127 -5.67 4.38 12.06
N LYS A 128 -6.59 3.71 12.76
CA LYS A 128 -6.36 3.11 14.09
C LYS A 128 -7.01 1.75 14.24
N GLY A 129 -7.48 1.16 13.13
CA GLY A 129 -8.03 -0.19 13.11
C GLY A 129 -6.93 -1.26 13.06
N GLU A 130 -7.34 -2.47 12.73
CA GLU A 130 -6.44 -3.62 12.65
C GLU A 130 -5.36 -3.42 11.57
N ASN A 131 -4.19 -3.99 11.85
CA ASN A 131 -3.04 -3.87 10.96
C ASN A 131 -2.31 -5.22 10.85
N ALA A 132 -2.07 -5.67 9.61
CA ALA A 132 -1.32 -6.89 9.33
C ALA A 132 -0.41 -6.72 8.12
N PHE A 133 0.75 -7.39 8.15
CA PHE A 133 1.68 -7.46 7.04
C PHE A 133 2.15 -8.89 6.85
N PHE A 134 1.97 -9.44 5.64
CA PHE A 134 2.34 -10.81 5.30
C PHE A 134 3.54 -10.85 4.35
N ILE A 135 4.36 -11.87 4.50
CA ILE A 135 5.44 -12.19 3.55
C ILE A 135 5.05 -13.48 2.85
N ASN A 136 4.88 -13.42 1.53
CA ASN A 136 4.47 -14.54 0.68
C ASN A 136 5.40 -14.63 -0.53
N ASP A 137 5.47 -15.78 -1.20
CA ASP A 137 6.30 -15.95 -2.40
C ASP A 137 5.83 -15.10 -3.60
N GLY A 138 4.60 -14.62 -3.60
CA GLY A 138 3.97 -13.77 -4.60
C GLY A 138 2.62 -13.25 -4.11
N PHE A 139 1.91 -12.51 -4.97
CA PHE A 139 0.57 -12.05 -4.65
C PHE A 139 -0.37 -13.24 -4.39
N ASP A 140 -0.91 -13.30 -3.18
CA ASP A 140 -1.81 -14.36 -2.72
C ASP A 140 -3.20 -13.79 -2.41
N SER A 141 -4.06 -13.80 -3.42
CA SER A 141 -5.43 -13.30 -3.31
C SER A 141 -6.25 -14.09 -2.30
N ALA A 142 -6.01 -15.41 -2.17
CA ALA A 142 -6.76 -16.27 -1.27
C ALA A 142 -6.47 -15.92 0.19
N THR A 143 -5.20 -15.74 0.54
CA THR A 143 -4.79 -15.33 1.90
C THR A 143 -5.32 -13.93 2.22
N LEU A 144 -5.17 -12.96 1.32
CA LEU A 144 -5.66 -11.60 1.55
C LEU A 144 -7.18 -11.57 1.70
N HIS A 145 -7.92 -12.24 0.80
CA HIS A 145 -9.37 -12.34 0.89
C HIS A 145 -9.80 -12.96 2.23
N ALA A 146 -9.25 -14.13 2.58
CA ALA A 146 -9.64 -14.84 3.79
C ALA A 146 -9.38 -14.01 5.06
N TYR A 147 -8.22 -13.34 5.14
CA TYR A 147 -7.87 -12.53 6.30
C TYR A 147 -8.75 -11.29 6.42
N VAL A 148 -8.95 -10.54 5.34
CA VAL A 148 -9.81 -9.35 5.33
C VAL A 148 -11.25 -9.74 5.66
N HIS A 149 -11.75 -10.85 5.10
CA HIS A 149 -13.07 -11.37 5.44
C HIS A 149 -13.22 -11.67 6.94
N GLN A 150 -12.20 -12.30 7.57
CA GLN A 150 -12.21 -12.55 9.01
C GLN A 150 -12.20 -11.26 9.83
N LEU A 151 -11.48 -10.22 9.41
CA LEU A 151 -11.52 -8.93 10.09
C LEU A 151 -12.94 -8.35 10.10
N PHE A 152 -13.63 -8.37 8.96
CA PHE A 152 -15.03 -7.92 8.89
C PHE A 152 -16.00 -8.74 9.76
N LEU A 153 -15.72 -10.03 9.98
CA LEU A 153 -16.57 -10.88 10.82
C LEU A 153 -16.29 -10.71 12.31
N GLN A 154 -15.03 -10.51 12.70
CA GLN A 154 -14.60 -10.64 14.10
C GLN A 154 -14.31 -9.31 14.79
N THR A 155 -14.23 -8.21 14.03
CA THR A 155 -13.90 -6.89 14.58
C THR A 155 -14.92 -5.84 14.14
N ASP A 156 -14.75 -4.61 14.62
CA ASP A 156 -15.55 -3.46 14.19
C ASP A 156 -15.09 -2.87 12.84
N THR A 157 -14.22 -3.56 12.11
CA THR A 157 -13.73 -3.11 10.80
C THR A 157 -14.89 -2.94 9.81
N ARG A 158 -14.96 -1.79 9.17
CA ARG A 158 -15.93 -1.46 8.13
C ARG A 158 -15.30 -1.18 6.78
N VAL A 159 -14.03 -0.77 6.79
CA VAL A 159 -13.21 -0.52 5.61
C VAL A 159 -11.86 -1.16 5.81
N CYS A 160 -11.31 -1.75 4.76
CA CYS A 160 -9.95 -2.26 4.75
C CYS A 160 -9.21 -1.77 3.50
N LEU A 161 -8.08 -1.09 3.72
CA LEU A 161 -7.07 -0.88 2.68
C LEU A 161 -6.19 -2.12 2.66
N ALA A 162 -6.27 -2.90 1.59
CA ALA A 162 -5.52 -4.14 1.48
C ALA A 162 -4.72 -4.23 0.18
N GLY A 163 -3.75 -5.15 0.11
CA GLY A 163 -3.07 -5.44 -1.13
C GLY A 163 -1.61 -5.85 -1.02
N TRP A 164 -0.91 -5.59 -2.11
CA TRP A 164 0.45 -6.00 -2.38
C TRP A 164 1.33 -4.79 -2.66
N ILE A 165 2.49 -4.72 -2.00
CA ILE A 165 3.51 -3.68 -2.27
C ILE A 165 4.87 -4.35 -2.23
N ASP A 166 5.45 -4.64 -3.37
CA ASP A 166 6.75 -5.30 -3.46
C ASP A 166 7.77 -4.42 -4.18
N VAL A 167 9.00 -4.45 -3.69
CA VAL A 167 10.13 -3.73 -4.28
C VAL A 167 11.44 -4.44 -4.02
N ALA A 168 12.26 -4.57 -5.08
CA ALA A 168 13.64 -5.02 -5.01
C ALA A 168 14.45 -4.28 -6.08
N GLY A 169 15.26 -3.32 -5.68
CA GLY A 169 15.96 -2.41 -6.60
C GLY A 169 14.99 -1.58 -7.43
N GLU A 170 15.09 -1.68 -8.76
CA GLU A 170 14.18 -0.98 -9.68
C GLU A 170 12.89 -1.77 -9.97
N GLN A 171 12.86 -3.06 -9.62
CA GLN A 171 11.66 -3.88 -9.77
C GLN A 171 10.66 -3.51 -8.69
N HIS A 172 9.44 -3.21 -9.10
CA HIS A 172 8.36 -2.86 -8.19
C HIS A 172 7.02 -3.31 -8.75
N ASP A 173 6.14 -3.71 -7.85
CA ASP A 173 4.79 -4.13 -8.14
C ASP A 173 3.87 -3.75 -6.99
N VAL A 174 2.92 -2.86 -7.28
CA VAL A 174 1.94 -2.40 -6.30
C VAL A 174 0.54 -2.67 -6.82
N PHE A 175 -0.26 -3.29 -5.99
CA PHE A 175 -1.70 -3.43 -6.15
C PHE A 175 -2.37 -3.20 -4.80
N LEU A 176 -2.96 -2.01 -4.60
CA LEU A 176 -3.79 -1.72 -3.43
C LEU A 176 -5.24 -1.62 -3.83
N TYR A 177 -6.11 -2.05 -2.93
CA TYR A 177 -7.56 -1.97 -3.10
C TYR A 177 -8.26 -1.62 -1.79
N LEU A 178 -9.42 -0.98 -1.91
CA LEU A 178 -10.31 -0.71 -0.79
C LEU A 178 -11.46 -1.72 -0.80
N VAL A 179 -11.74 -2.27 0.37
CA VAL A 179 -12.90 -3.13 0.61
C VAL A 179 -13.79 -2.47 1.64
N GLU A 180 -15.07 -2.41 1.34
CA GLU A 180 -16.07 -1.87 2.25
C GLU A 180 -17.17 -2.88 2.53
N ARG A 181 -17.70 -2.83 3.76
CA ARG A 181 -18.84 -3.64 4.19
C ARG A 181 -20.11 -2.82 4.03
N GLY A 182 -20.97 -3.17 3.09
CA GLY A 182 -22.23 -2.47 2.91
C GLY A 182 -22.91 -2.69 1.56
N GLU A 183 -23.88 -1.83 1.28
CA GLU A 183 -24.64 -1.78 0.03
C GLU A 183 -24.09 -0.72 -0.94
N GLY A 184 -22.77 -0.52 -0.98
CA GLY A 184 -22.12 0.47 -1.85
C GLY A 184 -22.43 0.27 -3.34
N GLU A 185 -22.26 1.31 -4.14
CA GLU A 185 -22.54 1.33 -5.59
C GLU A 185 -21.62 0.41 -6.41
N SER A 186 -20.50 -0.04 -5.85
CA SER A 186 -19.58 -0.96 -6.50
C SER A 186 -20.23 -2.31 -6.77
N ASN A 187 -20.01 -2.84 -7.98
CA ASN A 187 -20.43 -4.18 -8.37
C ASN A 187 -19.33 -5.23 -8.25
N LEU A 188 -18.10 -4.85 -7.84
CA LEU A 188 -16.96 -5.75 -7.71
C LEU A 188 -17.01 -6.49 -6.37
N PRO A 189 -17.25 -7.81 -6.35
CA PRO A 189 -17.27 -8.57 -5.11
C PRO A 189 -15.85 -8.73 -4.56
N HIS A 190 -15.70 -8.72 -3.24
CA HIS A 190 -14.42 -9.06 -2.63
C HIS A 190 -14.29 -10.59 -2.57
N THR A 191 -13.71 -11.18 -3.61
CA THR A 191 -13.39 -12.62 -3.72
C THR A 191 -11.96 -12.81 -4.19
N ALA A 192 -11.39 -14.01 -3.96
CA ALA A 192 -10.04 -14.32 -4.40
C ALA A 192 -9.92 -14.31 -5.93
N GLU A 193 -10.97 -14.74 -6.63
CA GLU A 193 -11.04 -14.74 -8.10
C GLU A 193 -11.01 -13.30 -8.64
N GLU A 194 -11.87 -12.43 -8.13
CA GLU A 194 -11.92 -11.02 -8.54
C GLU A 194 -10.59 -10.31 -8.26
N LEU A 195 -9.99 -10.56 -7.09
CA LEU A 195 -8.67 -10.00 -6.76
C LEU A 195 -7.58 -10.45 -7.73
N ASN A 196 -7.60 -11.70 -8.20
CA ASN A 196 -6.67 -12.18 -9.22
C ASN A 196 -6.91 -11.52 -10.58
N GLU A 197 -8.17 -11.35 -10.99
CA GLU A 197 -8.51 -10.67 -12.23
C GLU A 197 -8.08 -9.21 -12.21
N LEU A 198 -8.35 -8.52 -11.10
CA LEU A 198 -7.92 -7.13 -10.94
C LEU A 198 -6.39 -6.99 -10.86
N TYR A 199 -5.69 -7.96 -10.26
CA TYR A 199 -4.23 -7.92 -10.13
C TYR A 199 -3.53 -8.08 -11.49
N LEU A 200 -4.00 -8.96 -12.38
CA LEU A 200 -3.42 -9.19 -13.71
C LEU A 200 -3.59 -7.98 -14.64
#